data_29148cfd670b2a464fec05c8c1fa374e
#
_entry.id   29148cfd670b2a464fec05c8c1fa374e
#
_cell.length_a   1.000
_cell.length_b   1.000
_cell.length_c   1.000
_cell.angle_alpha   90.00
_cell.angle_beta   90.00
_cell.angle_gamma   90.00
#
_symmetry.space_group_name_H-M   'P 1'
#
loop_
_entity.id
_entity.type
_entity.pdbx_description
1 polymer ?
#
loop_
_entity_poly.entity_id
_entity_poly.type
_entity_poly.pdbx_seq_one_letter_code
_entity_poly.pdbx_strand_id
1 'polypeptide(L)'
;MLSIAGIDYSLTSPAVCVFMGGGVFKFENCQFFYLTDIKKYAKTFTKNIHGKMFSEYNAESERYCTIADWAVEKVVGCEQIGLEDYAYSRGNVGRVFHIAENTGILKYKIWKTGT
;
A
#
# COMPACT_ATOMS: atom_id res chain seq x y z
N MET A 1 -12.72 13.58 13.96
CA MET A 1 -11.26 13.36 14.05
C MET A 1 -10.73 12.97 12.69
N LEU A 2 -9.61 13.54 12.30
CA LEU A 2 -9.04 13.31 10.99
C LEU A 2 -8.29 11.98 10.93
N SER A 3 -8.72 11.08 10.02
CA SER A 3 -7.99 9.86 9.71
C SER A 3 -7.25 10.04 8.38
N ILE A 4 -5.99 9.68 8.36
CA ILE A 4 -5.11 9.92 7.22
C ILE A 4 -4.36 8.62 6.90
N ALA A 5 -4.24 8.30 5.62
CA ALA A 5 -3.37 7.21 5.17
C ALA A 5 -2.40 7.72 4.12
N GLY A 6 -1.19 7.20 4.15
CA GLY A 6 -0.18 7.43 3.13
C GLY A 6 0.21 6.09 2.51
N ILE A 7 0.31 6.05 1.20
CA ILE A 7 0.66 4.83 0.46
C ILE A 7 1.91 5.07 -0.37
N ASP A 8 2.95 4.30 -0.09
CA ASP A 8 4.14 4.18 -0.94
C ASP A 8 3.94 2.89 -1.74
N TYR A 9 3.45 3.04 -2.98
CA TYR A 9 2.96 1.89 -3.75
C TYR A 9 3.99 1.42 -4.77
N SER A 10 4.69 0.34 -4.44
CA SER A 10 5.66 -0.25 -5.35
C SER A 10 5.27 -1.71 -5.66
N LEU A 11 5.87 -2.27 -6.71
CA LEU A 11 5.64 -3.67 -7.09
C LEU A 11 6.36 -4.65 -6.17
N THR A 12 7.43 -4.22 -5.52
CA THR A 12 8.31 -5.11 -4.76
C THR A 12 8.25 -4.87 -3.25
N SER A 13 7.88 -3.67 -2.81
CA SER A 13 7.83 -3.34 -1.39
C SER A 13 6.79 -2.27 -1.09
N PRO A 14 5.51 -2.54 -1.37
CA PRO A 14 4.47 -1.56 -1.06
C PRO A 14 4.31 -1.40 0.45
N ALA A 15 4.05 -0.17 0.88
CA ALA A 15 3.88 0.16 2.29
C ALA A 15 2.73 1.15 2.48
N VAL A 16 2.04 1.02 3.60
CA VAL A 16 0.92 1.87 3.97
C VAL A 16 1.10 2.33 5.41
N CYS A 17 0.91 3.61 5.65
CA CYS A 17 0.86 4.17 7.01
C CYS A 17 -0.53 4.73 7.24
N VAL A 18 -1.14 4.38 8.39
CA VAL A 18 -2.48 4.83 8.73
C VAL A 18 -2.49 5.49 10.10
N PHE A 19 -3.05 6.70 10.17
CA PHE A 19 -3.34 7.37 11.42
C PHE A 19 -4.87 7.54 11.51
N MET A 20 -5.49 6.88 12.49
CA MET A 20 -6.96 6.88 12.62
C MET A 20 -7.51 8.09 13.37
N GLY A 21 -6.65 9.00 13.82
CA GLY A 21 -7.09 10.13 14.64
C GLY A 21 -7.23 9.75 16.11
N GLY A 22 -7.78 10.66 16.91
CA GLY A 22 -8.07 10.38 18.31
C GLY A 22 -6.89 10.58 19.26
N GLY A 23 -5.79 11.10 18.79
CA GLY A 23 -4.61 11.36 19.62
C GLY A 23 -3.65 12.27 18.89
N VAL A 24 -2.45 12.42 19.45
CA VAL A 24 -1.40 13.21 18.81
C VAL A 24 -0.86 12.45 17.60
N PHE A 25 -0.63 13.16 16.50
CA PHE A 25 0.00 12.58 15.32
C PHE A 25 1.48 12.34 15.63
N LYS A 26 1.81 11.09 15.93
CA LYS A 26 3.18 10.66 16.18
C LYS A 26 3.32 9.19 15.85
N PHE A 27 4.57 8.71 15.75
CA PHE A 27 4.88 7.35 15.33
C PHE A 27 4.06 6.29 16.10
N GLU A 28 3.97 6.39 17.40
CA GLU A 28 3.31 5.39 18.24
C GLU A 28 1.80 5.31 17.98
N ASN A 29 1.21 6.35 17.42
CA ASN A 29 -0.22 6.41 17.11
C ASN A 29 -0.53 6.08 15.65
N CYS A 30 0.47 5.68 14.87
CA CYS A 30 0.31 5.26 13.50
C CYS A 30 0.46 3.75 13.38
N GLN A 31 -0.23 3.15 12.41
CA GLN A 31 -0.05 1.75 12.04
C GLN A 31 0.65 1.69 10.68
N PHE A 32 1.67 0.87 10.58
CA PHE A 32 2.47 0.71 9.37
C PHE A 32 2.29 -0.71 8.85
N PHE A 33 2.02 -0.85 7.57
CA PHE A 33 1.82 -2.14 6.92
C PHE A 33 2.72 -2.22 5.70
N TYR A 34 3.32 -3.39 5.46
CA TYR A 34 4.09 -3.60 4.24
C TYR A 34 4.01 -5.04 3.79
N LEU A 35 4.22 -5.25 2.49
CA LEU A 35 4.38 -6.58 1.92
C LEU A 35 5.86 -6.81 1.63
N THR A 36 6.30 -8.05 1.80
CA THR A 36 7.69 -8.44 1.58
C THR A 36 7.77 -9.85 1.03
N ASP A 37 8.83 -10.15 0.29
CA ASP A 37 9.16 -11.51 -0.14
C ASP A 37 10.21 -12.18 0.78
N ILE A 38 10.60 -11.47 1.83
CA ILE A 38 11.61 -11.95 2.79
C ILE A 38 10.92 -12.43 4.07
N LYS A 39 10.91 -13.72 4.27
CA LYS A 39 10.15 -14.36 5.36
C LYS A 39 10.45 -13.78 6.75
N LYS A 40 11.72 -13.47 7.03
CA LYS A 40 12.10 -12.95 8.36
C LYS A 40 11.51 -11.58 8.68
N TYR A 41 11.06 -10.83 7.66
CA TYR A 41 10.42 -9.53 7.85
C TYR A 41 8.89 -9.59 7.84
N ALA A 42 8.32 -10.78 7.60
CA ALA A 42 6.87 -10.96 7.56
C ALA A 42 6.31 -11.21 8.96
N LYS A 43 6.40 -10.20 9.82
CA LYS A 43 5.94 -10.27 11.20
C LYS A 43 5.63 -8.87 11.74
N THR A 44 5.05 -8.81 12.94
CA THR A 44 4.78 -7.54 13.61
C THR A 44 5.98 -7.12 14.46
N PHE A 45 6.39 -5.87 14.27
CA PHE A 45 7.45 -5.22 15.06
C PHE A 45 6.84 -4.07 15.87
N THR A 46 7.33 -3.84 17.08
CA THR A 46 6.98 -2.69 17.92
C THR A 46 5.47 -2.45 18.07
N LYS A 47 4.65 -3.47 17.89
CA LYS A 47 3.17 -3.45 17.98
C LYS A 47 2.47 -2.69 16.85
N ASN A 48 3.14 -1.77 16.17
CA ASN A 48 2.51 -0.93 15.15
C ASN A 48 3.09 -1.08 13.74
N ILE A 49 4.07 -1.95 13.54
CA ILE A 49 4.65 -2.23 12.22
C ILE A 49 4.34 -3.68 11.85
N HIS A 50 3.60 -3.88 10.77
CA HIS A 50 3.07 -5.18 10.38
C HIS A 50 3.52 -5.59 8.97
N GLY A 51 4.37 -6.61 8.90
CA GLY A 51 4.84 -7.17 7.64
C GLY A 51 4.09 -8.43 7.28
N LYS A 52 3.86 -8.63 5.98
CA LYS A 52 3.18 -9.80 5.45
C LYS A 52 3.84 -10.23 4.15
N MET A 53 3.88 -11.54 3.90
CA MET A 53 4.35 -12.08 2.63
C MET A 53 3.36 -11.76 1.51
N PHE A 54 3.88 -11.53 0.30
CA PHE A 54 3.03 -11.42 -0.87
C PHE A 54 2.21 -12.70 -1.06
N SER A 55 0.97 -12.55 -1.53
CA SER A 55 0.16 -13.68 -1.94
C SER A 55 0.70 -14.29 -3.22
N GLU A 56 0.52 -15.59 -3.39
CA GLU A 56 0.87 -16.26 -4.64
C GLU A 56 -0.05 -15.80 -5.77
N TYR A 57 0.46 -15.78 -6.98
CA TYR A 57 -0.29 -15.37 -8.16
C TYR A 57 0.12 -16.19 -9.39
N ASN A 58 -0.80 -16.28 -10.35
CA ASN A 58 -0.57 -17.02 -11.60
C ASN A 58 -0.42 -16.08 -12.82
N ALA A 59 -0.84 -14.83 -12.68
CA ALA A 59 -0.77 -13.83 -13.74
C ALA A 59 -0.51 -12.44 -13.14
N GLU A 60 0.08 -11.54 -13.94
CA GLU A 60 0.38 -10.18 -13.46
C GLU A 60 -0.89 -9.44 -13.03
N SER A 61 -2.00 -9.63 -13.73
CA SER A 61 -3.27 -9.00 -13.33
C SER A 61 -3.71 -9.44 -11.95
N GLU A 62 -3.55 -10.71 -11.64
CA GLU A 62 -3.86 -11.24 -10.30
C GLU A 62 -2.93 -10.66 -9.25
N ARG A 63 -1.65 -10.54 -9.57
CA ARG A 63 -0.67 -9.92 -8.68
C ARG A 63 -1.08 -8.49 -8.34
N TYR A 64 -1.43 -7.68 -9.35
CA TYR A 64 -1.86 -6.30 -9.13
C TYR A 64 -3.11 -6.22 -8.28
N CYS A 65 -4.07 -7.11 -8.53
CA CYS A 65 -5.31 -7.15 -7.74
C CYS A 65 -5.06 -7.53 -6.29
N THR A 66 -4.21 -8.53 -6.01
CA THR A 66 -3.93 -8.94 -4.63
C THR A 66 -3.22 -7.85 -3.84
N ILE A 67 -2.27 -7.15 -4.46
CA ILE A 67 -1.59 -6.04 -3.80
C ILE A 67 -2.57 -4.88 -3.55
N ALA A 68 -3.39 -4.56 -4.55
CA ALA A 68 -4.37 -3.48 -4.41
C ALA A 68 -5.42 -3.77 -3.35
N ASP A 69 -5.94 -5.00 -3.30
CA ASP A 69 -6.91 -5.40 -2.28
C ASP A 69 -6.33 -5.28 -0.87
N TRP A 70 -5.06 -5.68 -0.71
CA TRP A 70 -4.36 -5.53 0.55
C TRP A 70 -4.28 -4.04 0.96
N ALA A 71 -3.88 -3.16 0.04
CA ALA A 71 -3.73 -1.74 0.34
C ALA A 71 -5.08 -1.10 0.66
N VAL A 72 -6.12 -1.40 -0.12
CA VAL A 72 -7.47 -0.87 0.10
C VAL A 72 -8.00 -1.29 1.47
N GLU A 73 -7.80 -2.54 1.86
CA GLU A 73 -8.21 -3.03 3.19
C GLU A 73 -7.62 -2.17 4.31
N LYS A 74 -6.37 -1.70 4.14
CA LYS A 74 -5.71 -0.91 5.17
C LYS A 74 -6.19 0.54 5.23
N VAL A 75 -6.65 1.12 4.12
CA VAL A 75 -6.97 2.55 4.04
C VAL A 75 -8.46 2.84 3.97
N VAL A 76 -9.31 1.84 3.78
CA VAL A 76 -10.75 2.05 3.65
C VAL A 76 -11.29 2.77 4.88
N GLY A 77 -12.10 3.80 4.66
CA GLY A 77 -12.65 4.60 5.76
C GLY A 77 -11.79 5.78 6.19
N CYS A 78 -10.55 5.91 5.72
CA CYS A 78 -9.75 7.09 5.99
C CYS A 78 -10.33 8.30 5.26
N GLU A 79 -10.32 9.45 5.93
CA GLU A 79 -10.85 10.68 5.36
C GLU A 79 -9.95 11.24 4.26
N GLN A 80 -8.64 11.05 4.39
CA GLN A 80 -7.67 11.49 3.40
C GLN A 80 -6.69 10.35 3.12
N ILE A 81 -6.39 10.15 1.84
CA ILE A 81 -5.45 9.14 1.40
C ILE A 81 -4.44 9.81 0.46
N GLY A 82 -3.17 9.83 0.87
CA GLY A 82 -2.07 10.28 0.04
C GLY A 82 -1.47 9.11 -0.71
N LEU A 83 -1.33 9.24 -2.01
CA LEU A 83 -0.72 8.24 -2.86
C LEU A 83 0.43 8.88 -3.62
N GLU A 84 1.61 8.25 -3.53
CA GLU A 84 2.79 8.73 -4.25
C GLU A 84 2.58 8.63 -5.76
N ASP A 85 3.05 9.64 -6.49
CA ASP A 85 2.99 9.64 -7.95
C ASP A 85 3.97 8.63 -8.54
N TYR A 86 3.81 8.38 -9.87
CA TYR A 86 4.64 7.43 -10.58
C TYR A 86 6.11 7.85 -10.52
N ALA A 87 6.98 6.89 -10.22
CA ALA A 87 8.41 7.07 -10.33
C ALA A 87 8.86 6.65 -11.74
N TYR A 88 9.61 7.52 -12.41
CA TYR A 88 10.16 7.23 -13.73
C TYR A 88 11.63 6.86 -13.61
N SER A 89 12.01 5.74 -14.21
CA SER A 89 13.40 5.34 -14.32
C SER A 89 13.82 5.41 -15.78
N ARG A 90 14.88 6.15 -16.07
CA ARG A 90 15.41 6.23 -17.44
C ARG A 90 15.88 4.85 -17.91
N GLY A 91 15.52 4.49 -19.12
CA GLY A 91 15.97 3.25 -19.74
C GLY A 91 15.19 2.01 -19.38
N ASN A 92 14.10 2.12 -18.59
CA ASN A 92 13.28 0.96 -18.23
C ASN A 92 11.80 1.23 -18.49
N VAL A 93 11.45 1.35 -19.77
CA VAL A 93 10.08 1.67 -20.20
C VAL A 93 9.08 0.59 -19.77
N GLY A 94 9.46 -0.68 -19.85
CA GLY A 94 8.58 -1.79 -19.44
C GLY A 94 8.18 -1.71 -17.99
N ARG A 95 9.13 -1.36 -17.13
CA ARG A 95 8.86 -1.20 -15.70
C ARG A 95 7.91 -0.04 -15.42
N VAL A 96 8.02 1.05 -16.16
CA VAL A 96 7.11 2.19 -16.04
C VAL A 96 5.68 1.78 -16.33
N PHE A 97 5.45 0.97 -17.37
CA PHE A 97 4.12 0.48 -17.69
C PHE A 97 3.57 -0.42 -16.57
N HIS A 98 4.36 -1.32 -16.04
CA HIS A 98 3.93 -2.17 -14.91
C HIS A 98 3.58 -1.33 -13.66
N ILE A 99 4.37 -0.32 -13.36
CA ILE A 99 4.09 0.58 -12.25
C ILE A 99 2.76 1.31 -12.48
N ALA A 100 2.54 1.82 -13.69
CA ALA A 100 1.32 2.54 -14.04
C ALA A 100 0.09 1.64 -13.93
N GLU A 101 0.16 0.41 -14.43
CA GLU A 101 -0.94 -0.55 -14.36
C GLU A 101 -1.27 -0.90 -12.90
N ASN A 102 -0.25 -1.18 -12.10
CA ASN A 102 -0.43 -1.52 -10.70
C ASN A 102 -1.08 -0.37 -9.93
N THR A 103 -0.58 0.85 -10.11
CA THR A 103 -1.13 2.04 -9.44
C THR A 103 -2.53 2.36 -9.95
N GLY A 104 -2.79 2.17 -11.23
CA GLY A 104 -4.12 2.40 -11.81
C GLY A 104 -5.18 1.49 -11.21
N ILE A 105 -4.85 0.22 -11.00
CA ILE A 105 -5.77 -0.73 -10.37
C ILE A 105 -6.05 -0.31 -8.93
N LEU A 106 -5.04 0.13 -8.18
CA LEU A 106 -5.24 0.61 -6.82
C LEU A 106 -6.18 1.82 -6.80
N LYS A 107 -5.95 2.82 -7.66
CA LYS A 107 -6.80 4.00 -7.74
C LYS A 107 -8.25 3.66 -8.03
N TYR A 108 -8.47 2.73 -8.96
CA TYR A 108 -9.80 2.26 -9.31
C TYR A 108 -10.50 1.62 -8.12
N LYS A 109 -9.79 0.74 -7.39
CA LYS A 109 -10.37 0.04 -6.25
C LYS A 109 -10.69 0.99 -5.10
N ILE A 110 -9.83 1.98 -4.85
CA ILE A 110 -10.10 3.02 -3.85
C ILE A 110 -11.37 3.80 -4.23
N TRP A 111 -11.44 4.21 -5.48
CA TRP A 111 -12.63 4.94 -5.99
C TRP A 111 -13.91 4.12 -5.80
N LYS A 112 -13.87 2.82 -6.04
CA LYS A 112 -15.04 1.94 -5.88
C LYS A 112 -15.50 1.83 -4.43
N THR A 113 -14.66 2.07 -3.45
CA THR A 113 -15.08 2.05 -2.04
C THR A 113 -15.85 3.30 -1.64
N GLY A 114 -15.90 4.32 -2.49
CA GLY A 114 -16.53 5.61 -2.17
C GLY A 114 -15.63 6.52 -1.34
N THR A 115 -14.36 6.19 -1.24
CA THR A 115 -13.39 6.95 -0.43
C THR A 115 -12.74 8.06 -1.24
#